data_549be6d3fce06d16546a4faed8d320ab
#
_entry.id   549be6d3fce06d16546a4faed8d320ab
#
_cell.length_a   1.000
_cell.length_b   1.000
_cell.length_c   1.000
_cell.angle_alpha   90.00
_cell.angle_beta   90.00
_cell.angle_gamma   90.00
#
_symmetry.space_group_name_H-M   'P 1'
#
loop_
_entity.id
_entity.type
_entity.pdbx_description
1 polymer ?
#
loop_
_entity_poly.entity_id
_entity_poly.type
_entity_poly.pdbx_seq_one_letter_code
_entity_poly.pdbx_strand_id
1 'polypeptide(L)'
;KKYYHKYYDKKDKLIKDKDMIQKIIDGIYISPAYDNVKINKKKTAKVRAIGYDTEKRPQYIYNKKFIEDQKEKKFNHMSAFGKKFTKINQKINEDLYSTKDSKEKQVALILKLIMECHFRVGNDRYSKKYKSYGTTTLENKHVKVKKDHVIIDFIGKKKVRNICTVRNKKVVKTLREKKKTLKKNDRVFTYRKGDDYFNIQSSDVNKYLKQFGKFSAKNFRTWGANVELIVQINQYCKKEKIDSQ
;
A
#
# COMPACT_ATOMS: atom_id res chain seq x y z
N LYS A 1 -19.78 11.41 25.76
CA LYS A 1 -19.11 10.73 26.91
C LYS A 1 -17.70 11.32 27.01
N LYS A 2 -17.38 12.04 28.11
CA LYS A 2 -16.01 12.43 28.42
C LYS A 2 -15.26 11.17 28.89
N TYR A 3 -14.28 10.71 28.11
CA TYR A 3 -13.41 9.61 28.52
C TYR A 3 -12.31 10.19 29.43
N TYR A 4 -12.32 9.82 30.70
CA TYR A 4 -11.27 10.17 31.64
C TYR A 4 -10.23 9.03 31.67
N HIS A 5 -8.99 9.33 31.30
CA HIS A 5 -7.89 8.40 31.47
C HIS A 5 -7.38 8.43 32.90
N LYS A 6 -7.16 7.25 33.48
CA LYS A 6 -6.42 7.11 34.74
C LYS A 6 -4.98 6.72 34.41
N TYR A 7 -4.02 7.31 35.11
CA TYR A 7 -2.61 7.11 34.89
C TYR A 7 -2.00 6.36 36.07
N TYR A 8 -1.17 5.36 35.80
CA TYR A 8 -0.54 4.52 36.80
C TYR A 8 0.98 4.54 36.59
N ASP A 9 1.74 4.37 37.67
CA ASP A 9 3.19 4.21 37.61
C ASP A 9 3.56 2.74 37.26
N LYS A 10 4.88 2.45 37.28
CA LYS A 10 5.38 1.09 36.99
C LYS A 10 5.00 0.04 38.05
N LYS A 11 4.55 0.47 39.21
CA LYS A 11 4.10 -0.38 40.32
C LYS A 11 2.57 -0.41 40.42
N ASP A 12 1.87 -0.05 39.35
CA ASP A 12 0.41 0.05 39.27
C ASP A 12 -0.23 0.99 40.31
N LYS A 13 0.53 1.95 40.84
CA LYS A 13 0.02 2.96 41.76
C LYS A 13 -0.57 4.14 40.96
N LEU A 14 -1.78 4.54 41.30
CA LEU A 14 -2.47 5.68 40.67
C LEU A 14 -1.69 6.98 40.84
N ILE A 15 -1.38 7.65 39.74
CA ILE A 15 -0.75 8.98 39.71
C ILE A 15 -1.84 10.02 39.81
N LYS A 16 -1.83 10.82 40.89
CA LYS A 16 -2.81 11.90 41.16
C LYS A 16 -2.26 13.28 40.78
N ASP A 17 -0.94 13.42 40.65
CA ASP A 17 -0.27 14.67 40.30
C ASP A 17 -0.57 15.05 38.85
N LYS A 18 -1.44 16.05 38.69
CA LYS A 18 -1.90 16.54 37.39
C LYS A 18 -0.78 17.20 36.59
N ASP A 19 0.13 17.91 37.23
CA ASP A 19 1.23 18.61 36.58
C ASP A 19 2.26 17.61 36.04
N MET A 20 2.55 16.58 36.82
CA MET A 20 3.38 15.46 36.36
C MET A 20 2.76 14.75 35.16
N ILE A 21 1.46 14.43 35.22
CA ILE A 21 0.73 13.82 34.13
C ILE A 21 0.83 14.70 32.89
N GLN A 22 0.47 15.99 33.00
CA GLN A 22 0.49 16.93 31.89
C GLN A 22 1.89 17.04 31.26
N LYS A 23 2.94 17.14 32.07
CA LYS A 23 4.33 17.13 31.56
C LYS A 23 4.68 15.89 30.76
N ILE A 24 4.16 14.71 31.15
CA ILE A 24 4.47 13.44 30.46
C ILE A 24 3.68 13.32 29.16
N ILE A 25 2.39 13.69 29.14
CA ILE A 25 1.51 13.55 27.97
C ILE A 25 1.60 14.71 26.99
N ASP A 26 2.30 15.78 27.35
CA ASP A 26 2.45 16.94 26.49
C ASP A 26 2.93 16.58 25.09
N GLY A 27 2.20 17.06 24.07
CA GLY A 27 2.46 16.76 22.67
C GLY A 27 2.13 15.32 22.23
N ILE A 28 1.38 14.55 23.06
CA ILE A 28 0.92 13.21 22.72
C ILE A 28 -0.61 13.21 22.57
N TYR A 29 -1.10 12.77 21.41
CA TYR A 29 -2.51 12.44 21.25
C TYR A 29 -2.70 10.93 21.40
N ILE A 30 -3.52 10.52 22.34
CA ILE A 30 -3.90 9.14 22.59
C ILE A 30 -5.36 8.97 22.18
N SER A 31 -5.61 8.10 21.20
CA SER A 31 -6.99 7.80 20.79
C SER A 31 -7.77 7.16 21.96
N PRO A 32 -9.02 7.61 22.22
CA PRO A 32 -9.91 6.98 23.22
C PRO A 32 -10.20 5.50 22.94
N ALA A 33 -9.99 5.04 21.71
CA ALA A 33 -10.19 3.65 21.30
C ALA A 33 -8.99 2.75 21.61
N TYR A 34 -7.94 3.26 22.25
CA TYR A 34 -6.76 2.46 22.57
C TYR A 34 -6.81 1.94 24.00
N ASP A 35 -6.56 0.64 24.15
CA ASP A 35 -6.40 -0.02 25.44
C ASP A 35 -4.92 -0.18 25.81
N ASN A 36 -4.65 -0.47 27.08
CA ASN A 36 -3.33 -0.81 27.63
C ASN A 36 -2.22 0.14 27.14
N VAL A 37 -2.46 1.43 27.27
CA VAL A 37 -1.53 2.45 26.79
C VAL A 37 -0.33 2.58 27.72
N LYS A 38 0.88 2.44 27.15
CA LYS A 38 2.16 2.64 27.84
C LYS A 38 2.83 3.89 27.32
N ILE A 39 3.18 4.82 28.21
CA ILE A 39 3.75 6.13 27.85
C ILE A 39 5.20 6.18 28.30
N ASN A 40 6.09 6.64 27.43
CA ASN A 40 7.50 6.85 27.74
C ASN A 40 7.68 8.20 28.43
N LYS A 41 8.27 8.21 29.64
CA LYS A 41 8.59 9.44 30.38
C LYS A 41 9.58 10.33 29.64
N LYS A 42 10.52 9.74 28.88
CA LYS A 42 11.55 10.49 28.14
C LYS A 42 10.93 11.14 26.90
N LYS A 43 10.76 12.47 26.91
CA LYS A 43 10.18 13.25 25.80
C LYS A 43 10.96 13.09 24.47
N THR A 44 12.24 12.89 24.53
CA THR A 44 13.11 12.71 23.36
C THR A 44 13.12 11.29 22.79
N ALA A 45 12.43 10.34 23.45
CA ALA A 45 12.38 8.97 22.95
C ALA A 45 11.65 8.92 21.59
N LYS A 46 12.14 8.08 20.67
CA LYS A 46 11.55 7.86 19.35
C LYS A 46 10.08 7.46 19.43
N VAL A 47 9.75 6.50 20.30
CA VAL A 47 8.39 6.07 20.61
C VAL A 47 7.96 6.74 21.90
N ARG A 48 6.96 7.59 21.83
CA ARG A 48 6.40 8.32 22.96
C ARG A 48 5.35 7.52 23.72
N ALA A 49 4.52 6.78 22.97
CA ALA A 49 3.55 5.87 23.57
C ALA A 49 3.25 4.69 22.64
N ILE A 50 2.75 3.61 23.24
CA ILE A 50 2.18 2.46 22.55
C ILE A 50 0.81 2.22 23.15
N GLY A 51 -0.22 2.09 22.32
CA GLY A 51 -1.55 1.63 22.70
C GLY A 51 -1.99 0.50 21.81
N TYR A 52 -3.09 -0.17 22.16
CA TYR A 52 -3.64 -1.26 21.38
C TYR A 52 -5.04 -0.89 20.89
N ASP A 53 -5.29 -1.10 19.59
CA ASP A 53 -6.61 -0.86 19.02
C ASP A 53 -7.60 -2.00 19.36
N THR A 54 -8.85 -1.88 18.92
CA THR A 54 -9.92 -2.87 19.15
C THR A 54 -9.59 -4.28 18.62
N GLU A 55 -8.68 -4.38 17.65
CA GLU A 55 -8.15 -5.64 17.11
C GLU A 55 -6.89 -6.11 17.86
N LYS A 56 -6.56 -5.49 19.00
CA LYS A 56 -5.36 -5.75 19.82
C LYS A 56 -4.04 -5.60 19.04
N ARG A 57 -4.02 -4.71 18.04
CA ARG A 57 -2.81 -4.40 17.28
C ARG A 57 -2.08 -3.23 17.91
N PRO A 58 -0.74 -3.30 18.09
CA PRO A 58 0.01 -2.19 18.67
C PRO A 58 -0.02 -0.96 17.75
N GLN A 59 -0.37 0.17 18.32
CA GLN A 59 -0.36 1.49 17.68
C GLN A 59 0.72 2.33 18.34
N TYR A 60 1.68 2.80 17.55
CA TYR A 60 2.84 3.53 18.04
C TYR A 60 2.64 5.03 17.84
N ILE A 61 2.83 5.81 18.90
CA ILE A 61 2.85 7.27 18.88
C ILE A 61 4.30 7.71 18.91
N TYR A 62 4.75 8.36 17.86
CA TYR A 62 6.13 8.78 17.70
C TYR A 62 6.36 10.23 18.11
N ASN A 63 7.61 10.55 18.45
CA ASN A 63 8.07 11.91 18.69
C ASN A 63 7.94 12.77 17.42
N LYS A 64 7.62 14.08 17.56
CA LYS A 64 7.47 15.01 16.43
C LYS A 64 8.72 15.04 15.56
N LYS A 65 9.89 15.24 16.15
CA LYS A 65 11.18 15.25 15.42
C LYS A 65 11.39 13.98 14.61
N PHE A 66 11.10 12.81 15.21
CA PHE A 66 11.18 11.55 14.46
C PHE A 66 10.21 11.49 13.28
N ILE A 67 8.98 12.04 13.42
CA ILE A 67 8.01 12.09 12.32
C ILE A 67 8.54 13.00 11.20
N GLU A 68 9.13 14.15 11.53
CA GLU A 68 9.73 15.09 10.57
C GLU A 68 10.90 14.44 9.82
N ASP A 69 11.84 13.83 10.53
CA ASP A 69 12.95 13.08 9.93
C ASP A 69 12.45 11.97 8.99
N GLN A 70 11.34 11.29 9.33
CA GLN A 70 10.75 10.26 8.48
C GLN A 70 10.04 10.85 7.25
N LYS A 71 9.48 12.06 7.34
CA LYS A 71 8.90 12.76 6.18
C LYS A 71 9.99 13.12 5.17
N GLU A 72 11.10 13.67 5.63
CA GLU A 72 12.24 13.99 4.78
C GLU A 72 12.82 12.74 4.10
N LYS A 73 13.07 11.67 4.88
CA LYS A 73 13.54 10.39 4.33
C LYS A 73 12.59 9.83 3.29
N LYS A 74 11.28 9.95 3.52
CA LYS A 74 10.25 9.51 2.57
C LYS A 74 10.28 10.32 1.29
N PHE A 75 10.49 11.63 1.38
CA PHE A 75 10.62 12.51 0.21
C PHE A 75 11.86 12.14 -0.61
N ASN A 76 13.03 12.05 0.04
CA ASN A 76 14.29 11.66 -0.61
C ASN A 76 14.21 10.27 -1.26
N HIS A 77 13.53 9.31 -0.58
CA HIS A 77 13.29 7.99 -1.12
C HIS A 77 12.37 8.02 -2.36
N MET A 78 11.37 8.90 -2.39
CA MET A 78 10.49 9.06 -3.55
C MET A 78 11.20 9.73 -4.73
N SER A 79 12.06 10.72 -4.47
CA SER A 79 12.94 11.32 -5.48
C SER A 79 13.87 10.26 -6.09
N ALA A 80 14.51 9.43 -5.25
CA ALA A 80 15.33 8.32 -5.72
C ALA A 80 14.57 7.30 -6.56
N PHE A 81 13.30 7.01 -6.19
CA PHE A 81 12.41 6.17 -6.99
C PHE A 81 12.12 6.79 -8.36
N GLY A 82 11.80 8.09 -8.41
CA GLY A 82 11.54 8.82 -9.64
C GLY A 82 12.72 8.78 -10.61
N LYS A 83 13.95 9.01 -10.12
CA LYS A 83 15.19 8.90 -10.91
C LYS A 83 15.38 7.50 -11.53
N LYS A 84 14.86 6.45 -10.91
CA LYS A 84 14.95 5.07 -11.42
C LYS A 84 13.72 4.62 -12.19
N PHE A 85 12.64 5.41 -12.18
CA PHE A 85 11.33 5.00 -12.71
C PHE A 85 11.38 4.54 -14.16
N THR A 86 12.08 5.28 -15.03
CA THR A 86 12.22 4.92 -16.45
C THR A 86 12.88 3.54 -16.61
N LYS A 87 13.99 3.29 -15.90
CA LYS A 87 14.69 2.00 -15.95
C LYS A 87 13.83 0.86 -15.41
N ILE A 88 13.08 1.11 -14.31
CA ILE A 88 12.15 0.14 -13.73
C ILE A 88 11.04 -0.19 -14.72
N ASN A 89 10.43 0.83 -15.33
CA ASN A 89 9.34 0.64 -16.28
C ASN A 89 9.80 -0.07 -17.57
N GLN A 90 11.01 0.22 -18.05
CA GLN A 90 11.62 -0.48 -19.18
C GLN A 90 11.73 -1.98 -18.87
N LYS A 91 12.34 -2.36 -17.74
CA LYS A 91 12.47 -3.76 -17.34
C LYS A 91 11.13 -4.46 -17.16
N ILE A 92 10.14 -3.78 -16.57
CA ILE A 92 8.77 -4.29 -16.47
C ILE A 92 8.18 -4.58 -17.86
N ASN A 93 8.41 -3.68 -18.83
CA ASN A 93 7.95 -3.92 -20.21
C ASN A 93 8.66 -5.11 -20.86
N GLU A 94 9.98 -5.20 -20.75
CA GLU A 94 10.75 -6.34 -21.28
C GLU A 94 10.19 -7.67 -20.77
N ASP A 95 10.00 -7.78 -19.45
CA ASP A 95 9.48 -9.01 -18.83
C ASP A 95 8.01 -9.28 -19.23
N LEU A 96 7.18 -8.24 -19.32
CA LEU A 96 5.78 -8.37 -19.74
C LEU A 96 5.66 -8.88 -21.19
N TYR A 97 6.56 -8.44 -22.08
CA TYR A 97 6.55 -8.83 -23.48
C TYR A 97 7.33 -10.13 -23.76
N SER A 98 8.02 -10.68 -22.76
CA SER A 98 8.69 -11.97 -22.88
C SER A 98 7.72 -13.06 -23.36
N THR A 99 8.19 -13.95 -24.22
CA THR A 99 7.43 -15.12 -24.69
C THR A 99 7.27 -16.17 -23.61
N LYS A 100 8.30 -16.30 -22.74
CA LYS A 100 8.31 -17.28 -21.65
C LYS A 100 7.33 -16.87 -20.55
N ASP A 101 6.47 -17.78 -20.13
CA ASP A 101 5.63 -17.60 -18.95
C ASP A 101 6.45 -17.85 -17.68
N SER A 102 7.12 -16.81 -17.22
CA SER A 102 8.01 -16.83 -16.08
C SER A 102 7.41 -16.10 -14.88
N LYS A 103 8.01 -16.31 -13.72
CA LYS A 103 7.67 -15.58 -12.50
C LYS A 103 7.80 -14.07 -12.70
N GLU A 104 8.86 -13.64 -13.38
CA GLU A 104 9.15 -12.23 -13.70
C GLU A 104 8.05 -11.62 -14.57
N LYS A 105 7.56 -12.34 -15.58
CA LYS A 105 6.44 -11.91 -16.41
C LYS A 105 5.16 -11.72 -15.59
N GLN A 106 4.86 -12.63 -14.67
CA GLN A 106 3.69 -12.50 -13.79
C GLN A 106 3.83 -11.29 -12.84
N VAL A 107 5.03 -11.04 -12.31
CA VAL A 107 5.33 -9.86 -11.49
C VAL A 107 5.20 -8.58 -12.32
N ALA A 108 5.72 -8.56 -13.55
CA ALA A 108 5.59 -7.42 -14.46
C ALA A 108 4.12 -7.09 -14.76
N LEU A 109 3.29 -8.12 -14.99
CA LEU A 109 1.84 -7.96 -15.19
C LEU A 109 1.17 -7.34 -13.95
N ILE A 110 1.51 -7.80 -12.74
CA ILE A 110 1.04 -7.22 -11.47
C ILE A 110 1.45 -5.77 -11.34
N LEU A 111 2.71 -5.44 -11.63
CA LEU A 111 3.23 -4.08 -11.53
C LEU A 111 2.55 -3.14 -12.53
N LYS A 112 2.27 -3.58 -13.76
CA LYS A 112 1.47 -2.80 -14.72
C LYS A 112 0.07 -2.49 -14.20
N LEU A 113 -0.60 -3.46 -13.59
CA LEU A 113 -1.90 -3.21 -12.96
C LEU A 113 -1.81 -2.23 -11.78
N ILE A 114 -0.74 -2.32 -10.96
CA ILE A 114 -0.53 -1.38 -9.87
C ILE A 114 -0.28 0.04 -10.41
N MET A 115 0.45 0.17 -11.51
CA MET A 115 0.71 1.47 -12.16
C MET A 115 -0.55 2.08 -12.76
N GLU A 116 -1.37 1.29 -13.47
CA GLU A 116 -2.57 1.75 -14.17
C GLU A 116 -3.75 1.98 -13.22
N CYS A 117 -3.92 1.10 -12.23
CA CYS A 117 -5.10 1.09 -11.35
C CYS A 117 -4.82 1.55 -9.92
N HIS A 118 -3.59 1.81 -9.56
CA HIS A 118 -3.18 2.18 -8.20
C HIS A 118 -3.62 1.21 -7.10
N PHE A 119 -3.83 -0.07 -7.43
CA PHE A 119 -4.21 -1.10 -6.48
C PHE A 119 -3.11 -1.37 -5.44
N ARG A 120 -3.49 -1.86 -4.27
CA ARG A 120 -2.53 -2.41 -3.30
C ARG A 120 -2.04 -3.77 -3.78
N VAL A 121 -0.78 -4.09 -3.45
CA VAL A 121 -0.17 -5.37 -3.87
C VAL A 121 -0.95 -6.59 -3.40
N GLY A 122 -1.56 -6.56 -2.21
CA GLY A 122 -2.29 -7.68 -1.63
C GLY A 122 -1.46 -8.48 -0.62
N ASN A 123 -2.14 -9.33 0.16
CA ASN A 123 -1.52 -10.24 1.12
C ASN A 123 -2.48 -11.41 1.39
N ASP A 124 -1.97 -12.64 1.34
CA ASP A 124 -2.77 -13.86 1.46
C ASP A 124 -3.49 -13.99 2.81
N ARG A 125 -2.86 -13.58 3.91
CA ARG A 125 -3.50 -13.59 5.23
C ARG A 125 -4.80 -12.78 5.23
N TYR A 126 -4.78 -11.59 4.61
CA TYR A 126 -5.96 -10.73 4.56
C TYR A 126 -7.02 -11.23 3.58
N SER A 127 -6.62 -11.80 2.43
CA SER A 127 -7.60 -12.36 1.48
C SER A 127 -8.29 -13.59 2.05
N LYS A 128 -7.58 -14.46 2.77
CA LYS A 128 -8.14 -15.65 3.41
C LYS A 128 -9.05 -15.28 4.59
N LYS A 129 -8.55 -14.46 5.54
CA LYS A 129 -9.25 -14.16 6.81
C LYS A 129 -10.38 -13.16 6.64
N TYR A 130 -10.20 -12.12 5.81
CA TYR A 130 -11.12 -10.98 5.75
C TYR A 130 -11.77 -10.78 4.37
N LYS A 131 -11.53 -11.68 3.41
CA LYS A 131 -11.95 -11.52 2.01
C LYS A 131 -11.58 -10.15 1.43
N SER A 132 -10.42 -9.62 1.84
CA SER A 132 -9.88 -8.34 1.42
C SER A 132 -8.72 -8.56 0.46
N TYR A 133 -8.92 -8.20 -0.80
CA TYR A 133 -8.02 -8.53 -1.89
C TYR A 133 -7.07 -7.37 -2.24
N GLY A 134 -6.07 -7.67 -3.03
CA GLY A 134 -5.17 -6.76 -3.71
C GLY A 134 -4.60 -7.46 -4.94
N THR A 135 -3.71 -6.81 -5.69
CA THR A 135 -3.35 -7.28 -7.04
C THR A 135 -2.84 -8.73 -7.05
N THR A 136 -1.90 -9.12 -6.18
CA THR A 136 -1.40 -10.49 -6.12
C THR A 136 -2.46 -11.50 -5.69
N THR A 137 -3.52 -11.07 -5.02
CA THR A 137 -4.56 -11.95 -4.48
C THR A 137 -5.85 -11.93 -5.28
N LEU A 138 -5.85 -11.34 -6.47
CA LEU A 138 -7.00 -11.37 -7.37
C LEU A 138 -7.33 -12.80 -7.80
N GLU A 139 -8.61 -13.12 -7.79
CA GLU A 139 -9.18 -14.34 -8.27
C GLU A 139 -9.88 -14.10 -9.61
N ASN A 140 -10.06 -15.14 -10.41
CA ASN A 140 -10.64 -15.04 -11.75
C ASN A 140 -12.03 -14.37 -11.78
N LYS A 141 -12.83 -14.50 -10.71
CA LYS A 141 -14.13 -13.81 -10.56
C LYS A 141 -14.02 -12.28 -10.54
N HIS A 142 -12.87 -11.73 -10.14
CA HIS A 142 -12.64 -10.28 -10.09
C HIS A 142 -12.29 -9.68 -11.46
N VAL A 143 -12.10 -10.52 -12.49
CA VAL A 143 -11.69 -10.11 -13.84
C VAL A 143 -12.87 -10.26 -14.79
N LYS A 144 -13.34 -9.16 -15.37
CA LYS A 144 -14.43 -9.11 -16.36
C LYS A 144 -13.87 -8.68 -17.70
N VAL A 145 -13.81 -9.60 -18.67
CA VAL A 145 -13.26 -9.35 -20.00
C VAL A 145 -14.32 -8.74 -20.90
N LYS A 146 -13.99 -7.64 -21.58
CA LYS A 146 -14.78 -6.98 -22.62
C LYS A 146 -14.03 -7.03 -23.95
N LYS A 147 -14.65 -6.51 -25.04
CA LYS A 147 -14.08 -6.59 -26.39
C LYS A 147 -12.65 -6.00 -26.50
N ASP A 148 -12.43 -4.83 -25.92
CA ASP A 148 -11.20 -4.02 -26.03
C ASP A 148 -10.49 -3.73 -24.69
N HIS A 149 -11.13 -4.06 -23.57
CA HIS A 149 -10.61 -3.78 -22.24
C HIS A 149 -10.95 -4.89 -21.24
N VAL A 150 -10.39 -4.78 -20.06
CA VAL A 150 -10.70 -5.64 -18.89
C VAL A 150 -11.10 -4.76 -17.72
N ILE A 151 -12.20 -5.11 -17.05
CA ILE A 151 -12.63 -4.48 -15.82
C ILE A 151 -12.19 -5.39 -14.66
N ILE A 152 -11.46 -4.82 -13.72
CA ILE A 152 -11.09 -5.48 -12.46
C ILE A 152 -11.95 -4.88 -11.35
N ASP A 153 -12.66 -5.73 -10.61
CA ASP A 153 -13.65 -5.32 -9.60
C ASP A 153 -13.54 -6.24 -8.38
N PHE A 154 -13.13 -5.69 -7.24
CA PHE A 154 -12.92 -6.45 -6.01
C PHE A 154 -13.04 -5.59 -4.74
N ILE A 155 -13.26 -6.26 -3.60
CA ILE A 155 -13.25 -5.61 -2.28
C ILE A 155 -11.84 -5.63 -1.71
N GLY A 156 -11.29 -4.44 -1.45
CA GLY A 156 -9.94 -4.26 -0.91
C GLY A 156 -9.94 -3.89 0.58
N LYS A 157 -8.81 -3.30 1.02
CA LYS A 157 -8.59 -2.87 2.41
C LYS A 157 -9.72 -1.96 2.91
N LYS A 158 -10.17 -2.19 4.16
CA LYS A 158 -11.29 -1.48 4.82
C LYS A 158 -12.64 -1.67 4.10
N LYS A 159 -12.82 -2.82 3.45
CA LYS A 159 -14.02 -3.15 2.67
C LYS A 159 -14.35 -2.18 1.53
N VAL A 160 -13.37 -1.39 1.09
CA VAL A 160 -13.54 -0.46 -0.04
C VAL A 160 -13.55 -1.25 -1.34
N ARG A 161 -14.58 -1.04 -2.17
CA ARG A 161 -14.64 -1.58 -3.52
C ARG A 161 -13.65 -0.86 -4.42
N ASN A 162 -12.88 -1.62 -5.18
CA ASN A 162 -11.91 -1.14 -6.14
C ASN A 162 -12.37 -1.58 -7.54
N ILE A 163 -12.58 -0.63 -8.44
CA ILE A 163 -12.93 -0.87 -9.83
C ILE A 163 -11.92 -0.13 -10.70
N CYS A 164 -11.41 -0.80 -11.73
CA CYS A 164 -10.51 -0.21 -12.70
C CYS A 164 -10.74 -0.81 -14.08
N THR A 165 -10.75 0.03 -15.09
CA THR A 165 -10.79 -0.37 -16.50
C THR A 165 -9.38 -0.35 -17.07
N VAL A 166 -8.86 -1.54 -17.40
CA VAL A 166 -7.51 -1.74 -17.94
C VAL A 166 -7.57 -1.74 -19.45
N ARG A 167 -6.78 -0.88 -20.10
CA ARG A 167 -6.74 -0.73 -21.57
C ARG A 167 -5.40 -1.11 -22.20
N ASN A 168 -4.36 -1.33 -21.41
CA ASN A 168 -3.07 -1.79 -21.92
C ASN A 168 -3.26 -3.08 -22.73
N LYS A 169 -3.00 -3.03 -24.04
CA LYS A 169 -3.28 -4.14 -24.98
C LYS A 169 -2.64 -5.46 -24.56
N LYS A 170 -1.38 -5.45 -24.07
CA LYS A 170 -0.68 -6.68 -23.64
C LYS A 170 -1.29 -7.24 -22.36
N VAL A 171 -1.60 -6.39 -21.38
CA VAL A 171 -2.26 -6.79 -20.13
C VAL A 171 -3.64 -7.37 -20.43
N VAL A 172 -4.43 -6.70 -21.27
CA VAL A 172 -5.77 -7.16 -21.69
C VAL A 172 -5.70 -8.52 -22.37
N LYS A 173 -4.76 -8.72 -23.32
CA LYS A 173 -4.55 -10.00 -24.00
C LYS A 173 -4.25 -11.11 -23.01
N THR A 174 -3.27 -10.88 -22.13
CA THR A 174 -2.83 -11.89 -21.14
C THR A 174 -3.95 -12.23 -20.14
N LEU A 175 -4.69 -11.24 -19.62
CA LEU A 175 -5.80 -11.49 -18.70
C LEU A 175 -6.96 -12.21 -19.38
N ARG A 176 -7.23 -11.95 -20.67
CA ARG A 176 -8.22 -12.66 -21.45
C ARG A 176 -7.88 -14.12 -21.63
N GLU A 177 -6.63 -14.44 -21.94
CA GLU A 177 -6.14 -15.81 -22.06
C GLU A 177 -6.29 -16.57 -20.72
N LYS A 178 -5.83 -15.97 -19.62
CA LYS A 178 -5.99 -16.54 -18.28
C LYS A 178 -7.45 -16.75 -17.90
N LYS A 179 -8.34 -15.81 -18.26
CA LYS A 179 -9.78 -15.91 -17.96
C LYS A 179 -10.43 -17.16 -18.54
N LYS A 180 -9.96 -17.64 -19.69
CA LYS A 180 -10.51 -18.82 -20.36
C LYS A 180 -10.15 -20.12 -19.64
N THR A 181 -8.98 -20.19 -19.01
CA THR A 181 -8.42 -21.44 -18.43
C THR A 181 -8.64 -21.56 -16.92
N LEU A 182 -8.88 -20.46 -16.22
CA LEU A 182 -9.02 -20.42 -14.78
C LEU A 182 -10.47 -20.63 -14.33
N LYS A 183 -10.67 -21.40 -13.27
CA LYS A 183 -11.95 -21.51 -12.56
C LYS A 183 -12.27 -20.21 -11.81
N LYS A 184 -13.50 -20.02 -11.38
CA LYS A 184 -14.03 -18.80 -10.75
C LYS A 184 -13.18 -18.27 -9.57
N ASN A 185 -12.69 -19.16 -8.73
CA ASN A 185 -11.95 -18.80 -7.51
C ASN A 185 -10.44 -19.01 -7.64
N ASP A 186 -9.94 -19.40 -8.82
CA ASP A 186 -8.51 -19.56 -9.04
C ASP A 186 -7.80 -18.21 -9.02
N ARG A 187 -6.58 -18.23 -8.50
CA ARG A 187 -5.69 -17.05 -8.48
C ARG A 187 -5.24 -16.69 -9.88
N VAL A 188 -5.35 -15.43 -10.23
CA VAL A 188 -4.98 -14.94 -11.58
C VAL A 188 -3.47 -15.00 -11.81
N PHE A 189 -2.67 -14.72 -10.78
CA PHE A 189 -1.23 -14.59 -10.89
C PHE A 189 -0.52 -15.80 -10.28
N THR A 190 -0.21 -16.74 -11.16
CA THR A 190 0.52 -17.97 -10.85
C THR A 190 1.69 -18.11 -11.81
N TYR A 191 2.73 -18.82 -11.42
CA TYR A 191 3.83 -19.25 -12.27
C TYR A 191 4.11 -20.73 -12.09
N ARG A 192 4.62 -21.37 -13.14
CA ARG A 192 4.98 -22.78 -13.13
C ARG A 192 6.43 -22.95 -12.68
N LYS A 193 6.68 -23.93 -11.82
CA LYS A 193 8.02 -24.37 -11.44
C LYS A 193 8.02 -25.91 -11.40
N GLY A 194 8.71 -26.54 -12.35
CA GLY A 194 8.54 -27.98 -12.61
C GLY A 194 7.10 -28.24 -13.07
N ASP A 195 6.42 -29.19 -12.47
CA ASP A 195 5.03 -29.55 -12.78
C ASP A 195 4.01 -28.80 -11.92
N ASP A 196 4.46 -28.06 -10.92
CA ASP A 196 3.61 -27.36 -9.97
C ASP A 196 3.37 -25.89 -10.34
N TYR A 197 2.20 -25.37 -9.93
CA TYR A 197 1.83 -23.97 -10.03
C TYR A 197 1.86 -23.29 -8.66
N PHE A 198 2.54 -22.15 -8.59
CA PHE A 198 2.71 -21.35 -7.37
C PHE A 198 2.08 -19.98 -7.54
N ASN A 199 1.39 -19.50 -6.51
CA ASN A 199 0.85 -18.16 -6.49
C ASN A 199 1.96 -17.12 -6.32
N ILE A 200 1.91 -16.03 -7.07
CA ILE A 200 2.75 -14.86 -6.83
C ILE A 200 2.37 -14.21 -5.51
N GLN A 201 3.36 -13.99 -4.65
CA GLN A 201 3.21 -13.34 -3.36
C GLN A 201 3.64 -11.87 -3.41
N SER A 202 3.19 -11.07 -2.46
CA SER A 202 3.65 -9.68 -2.32
C SER A 202 5.17 -9.58 -2.08
N SER A 203 5.77 -10.57 -1.45
CA SER A 203 7.23 -10.70 -1.29
C SER A 203 7.96 -10.84 -2.60
N ASP A 204 7.39 -11.58 -3.58
CA ASP A 204 7.99 -11.76 -4.90
C ASP A 204 8.04 -10.43 -5.66
N VAL A 205 6.94 -9.68 -5.63
CA VAL A 205 6.86 -8.35 -6.24
C VAL A 205 7.88 -7.40 -5.62
N ASN A 206 8.00 -7.39 -4.30
CA ASN A 206 8.97 -6.53 -3.63
C ASN A 206 10.42 -7.00 -3.85
N LYS A 207 10.67 -8.32 -3.93
CA LYS A 207 11.99 -8.88 -4.27
C LYS A 207 12.43 -8.46 -5.67
N TYR A 208 11.52 -8.52 -6.65
CA TYR A 208 11.78 -8.04 -8.01
C TYR A 208 12.21 -6.57 -8.04
N LEU A 209 11.57 -5.71 -7.25
CA LEU A 209 11.90 -4.28 -7.20
C LEU A 209 13.21 -3.97 -6.48
N LYS A 210 13.69 -4.83 -5.59
CA LYS A 210 14.95 -4.63 -4.86
C LYS A 210 16.19 -4.56 -5.75
N GLN A 211 16.15 -5.10 -6.97
CA GLN A 211 17.25 -4.99 -7.94
C GLN A 211 17.52 -3.54 -8.37
N PHE A 212 16.56 -2.64 -8.21
CA PHE A 212 16.68 -1.22 -8.55
C PHE A 212 17.00 -0.33 -7.34
N GLY A 213 16.88 -0.87 -6.13
CA GLY A 213 17.07 -0.14 -4.87
C GLY A 213 16.12 -0.65 -3.78
N LYS A 214 16.05 0.04 -2.65
CA LYS A 214 15.16 -0.30 -1.53
C LYS A 214 13.68 0.03 -1.86
N PHE A 215 13.18 -0.38 -3.03
CA PHE A 215 11.84 -0.08 -3.49
C PHE A 215 10.85 -1.22 -3.24
N SER A 216 9.57 -0.88 -3.24
CA SER A 216 8.46 -1.79 -3.08
C SER A 216 7.26 -1.37 -3.94
N ALA A 217 6.28 -2.25 -4.11
CA ALA A 217 5.05 -1.96 -4.85
C ALA A 217 4.31 -0.70 -4.33
N LYS A 218 4.47 -0.34 -3.05
CA LYS A 218 3.88 0.87 -2.48
C LYS A 218 4.42 2.16 -3.14
N ASN A 219 5.67 2.15 -3.60
CA ASN A 219 6.28 3.33 -4.22
C ASN A 219 5.55 3.76 -5.50
N PHE A 220 5.10 2.80 -6.33
CA PHE A 220 4.31 3.11 -7.53
C PHE A 220 3.02 3.86 -7.21
N ARG A 221 2.32 3.48 -6.14
CA ARG A 221 1.08 4.14 -5.74
C ARG A 221 1.31 5.55 -5.23
N THR A 222 2.39 5.75 -4.45
CA THR A 222 2.76 7.09 -3.97
C THR A 222 3.23 7.96 -5.14
N TRP A 223 4.02 7.39 -6.06
CA TRP A 223 4.46 8.06 -7.27
C TRP A 223 3.27 8.47 -8.15
N GLY A 224 2.36 7.55 -8.46
CA GLY A 224 1.18 7.82 -9.25
C GLY A 224 0.29 8.92 -8.63
N ALA A 225 0.10 8.91 -7.31
CA ALA A 225 -0.64 9.97 -6.63
C ALA A 225 0.03 11.35 -6.74
N ASN A 226 1.38 11.41 -6.68
CA ASN A 226 2.11 12.66 -6.86
C ASN A 226 2.02 13.16 -8.30
N VAL A 227 2.15 12.27 -9.29
CA VAL A 227 2.00 12.62 -10.71
C VAL A 227 0.61 13.16 -10.99
N GLU A 228 -0.43 12.48 -10.51
CA GLU A 228 -1.82 12.93 -10.66
C GLU A 228 -2.04 14.31 -10.03
N LEU A 229 -1.53 14.53 -8.82
CA LEU A 229 -1.63 15.84 -8.16
C LEU A 229 -0.98 16.95 -9.00
N ILE A 230 0.21 16.71 -9.56
CA ILE A 230 0.91 17.69 -10.41
C ILE A 230 0.10 17.96 -11.68
N VAL A 231 -0.49 16.94 -12.31
CA VAL A 231 -1.35 17.09 -13.49
C VAL A 231 -2.57 17.95 -13.17
N GLN A 232 -3.24 17.70 -12.05
CA GLN A 232 -4.41 18.47 -11.62
C GLN A 232 -4.06 19.92 -11.30
N ILE A 233 -2.95 20.19 -10.61
CA ILE A 233 -2.48 21.55 -10.33
C ILE A 233 -2.21 22.28 -11.65
N ASN A 234 -1.51 21.64 -12.59
CA ASN A 234 -1.19 22.27 -13.88
C ASN A 234 -2.45 22.58 -14.72
N GLN A 235 -3.47 21.71 -14.64
CA GLN A 235 -4.75 21.95 -15.32
C GLN A 235 -5.50 23.12 -14.67
N TYR A 236 -5.52 23.19 -13.35
CA TYR A 236 -6.14 24.29 -12.60
C TYR A 236 -5.48 25.64 -12.91
N CYS A 237 -4.14 25.72 -12.84
CA CYS A 237 -3.40 26.95 -13.18
C CYS A 237 -3.60 27.40 -14.64
N LYS A 238 -3.83 26.47 -15.58
CA LYS A 238 -4.14 26.84 -16.97
C LYS A 238 -5.53 27.44 -17.11
N LYS A 239 -6.52 26.93 -16.38
CA LYS A 239 -7.90 27.48 -16.39
C LYS A 239 -7.91 28.91 -15.82
N GLU A 240 -7.28 29.13 -14.65
CA GLU A 240 -7.24 30.49 -14.07
C GLU A 240 -6.55 31.52 -14.95
N LYS A 241 -5.53 31.12 -15.74
CA LYS A 241 -4.91 32.05 -16.71
C LYS A 241 -5.81 32.37 -17.90
N ILE A 242 -6.74 31.49 -18.25
CA ILE A 242 -7.72 31.75 -19.32
C ILE A 242 -8.84 32.67 -18.80
N ASP A 243 -9.25 32.49 -17.54
CA ASP A 243 -10.30 33.32 -16.93
C ASP A 243 -9.82 34.72 -16.53
N SER A 244 -8.50 34.98 -16.56
CA SER A 244 -7.86 36.27 -16.25
C SER A 244 -7.44 37.08 -17.50
N GLN A 245 -7.75 36.60 -18.69
CA GLN A 245 -7.62 37.31 -19.98
C GLN A 245 -9.02 37.67 -20.55
#